data_15f57946929509a23f404d2469293b9a
#
_entry.id   15f57946929509a23f404d2469293b9a
#
_cell.length_a   1.000
_cell.length_b   1.000
_cell.length_c   1.000
_cell.angle_alpha   90.00
_cell.angle_beta   90.00
_cell.angle_gamma   90.00
#
_symmetry.space_group_name_H-M   'P 1'
#
loop_
_entity.id
_entity.type
_entity.pdbx_description
1 polymer ?
#
loop_
_entity_poly.entity_id
_entity_poly.type
_entity_poly.pdbx_seq_one_letter_code
_entity_poly.pdbx_strand_id
1 'polypeptide(L)'
;MAHPERFDDRPVELAVHSMPTLQDMQESPGRTRKGRMKMLLVLIACAAPVLASYFTYYVLRPEGRSNFGVLVQPQRPLPPLVAQTLDAKAVDLPSLRGQWLLLSVAHAACDAQCQSTLFLQRQLRAGLGKDKDRVDWVWLIDDGGAVPADMLPRLEGATVLRAAPDALQQWLGDGAQSGLEGLTFLVDPQGNLMMRFPAPDTRADATMQDTLAYAKKVKRDVERLLRASASWDTAGR
;
A
#
# COMPACT_ATOMS: atom_id res chain seq x y z
N MET A 1 -62.21 62.34 -1.16
CA MET A 1 -61.35 63.21 -1.98
C MET A 1 -59.98 62.53 -2.10
N ALA A 2 -59.78 61.81 -3.21
CA ALA A 2 -58.53 61.10 -3.48
C ALA A 2 -57.67 61.99 -4.39
N HIS A 3 -56.45 62.28 -3.98
CA HIS A 3 -55.46 62.98 -4.79
C HIS A 3 -54.88 61.99 -5.83
N PRO A 4 -54.86 62.35 -7.12
CA PRO A 4 -54.17 61.53 -8.09
C PRO A 4 -52.64 61.76 -7.98
N GLU A 5 -51.91 60.69 -7.76
CA GLU A 5 -50.44 60.70 -7.86
C GLU A 5 -50.02 61.04 -9.30
N ARG A 6 -49.24 62.09 -9.43
CA ARG A 6 -48.69 62.57 -10.70
C ARG A 6 -47.48 61.70 -11.03
N PHE A 7 -47.59 60.82 -12.03
CA PHE A 7 -46.45 60.10 -12.60
C PHE A 7 -45.45 61.13 -13.17
N ASP A 8 -44.24 61.12 -12.67
CA ASP A 8 -43.14 61.96 -13.16
C ASP A 8 -42.60 61.34 -14.44
N ASP A 9 -43.05 61.84 -15.60
CA ASP A 9 -42.61 61.48 -16.96
C ASP A 9 -41.22 62.05 -17.25
N ARG A 10 -40.21 61.63 -16.53
CA ARG A 10 -38.81 61.93 -16.93
C ARG A 10 -38.39 60.88 -17.94
N PRO A 11 -37.95 61.29 -19.16
CA PRO A 11 -37.40 60.35 -20.12
C PRO A 11 -36.16 59.69 -19.54
N VAL A 12 -36.12 58.36 -19.45
CA VAL A 12 -34.95 57.60 -19.07
C VAL A 12 -33.95 57.75 -20.21
N GLU A 13 -32.96 58.62 -20.03
CA GLU A 13 -31.84 58.76 -20.95
C GLU A 13 -31.04 57.44 -20.94
N LEU A 14 -31.28 56.57 -21.93
CA LEU A 14 -30.41 55.47 -22.24
C LEU A 14 -29.10 56.00 -22.78
N ALA A 15 -28.08 56.08 -21.93
CA ALA A 15 -26.72 56.40 -22.36
C ALA A 15 -26.22 55.20 -23.20
N VAL A 16 -26.36 55.31 -24.49
CA VAL A 16 -25.76 54.39 -25.46
C VAL A 16 -24.25 54.70 -25.45
N HIS A 17 -23.46 53.87 -24.85
CA HIS A 17 -22.00 53.94 -24.94
C HIS A 17 -21.65 53.79 -26.42
N SER A 18 -21.10 54.85 -27.03
CA SER A 18 -20.62 54.82 -28.38
C SER A 18 -19.62 53.67 -28.57
N MET A 19 -19.85 52.83 -29.58
CA MET A 19 -18.87 51.81 -29.95
C MET A 19 -17.53 52.48 -30.23
N PRO A 20 -16.42 51.94 -29.74
CA PRO A 20 -15.08 52.48 -30.04
C PRO A 20 -14.89 52.51 -31.55
N THR A 21 -14.50 53.66 -32.09
CA THR A 21 -14.22 53.83 -33.50
C THR A 21 -12.97 53.05 -33.88
N LEU A 22 -12.86 52.63 -35.17
CA LEU A 22 -11.70 51.90 -35.66
C LEU A 22 -10.36 52.67 -35.46
N GLN A 23 -10.44 53.99 -35.33
CA GLN A 23 -9.28 54.85 -35.01
C GLN A 23 -8.78 54.67 -33.56
N ASP A 24 -9.67 54.43 -32.58
CA ASP A 24 -9.30 54.18 -31.19
C ASP A 24 -8.57 52.83 -31.02
N MET A 25 -8.72 51.94 -31.98
CA MET A 25 -8.04 50.63 -31.96
C MET A 25 -6.64 50.64 -32.54
N GLN A 26 -6.28 51.67 -33.33
CA GLN A 26 -4.98 51.76 -34.02
C GLN A 26 -3.88 52.48 -33.21
N GLU A 27 -4.20 53.18 -32.15
CA GLU A 27 -3.26 54.08 -31.49
C GLU A 27 -2.79 53.64 -30.10
N SER A 28 -2.32 52.42 -29.92
CA SER A 28 -1.41 52.24 -28.77
C SER A 28 -0.57 50.96 -28.83
N PRO A 29 0.62 51.02 -29.47
CA PRO A 29 1.58 49.92 -29.41
C PRO A 29 2.01 49.54 -27.98
N GLY A 30 1.93 50.47 -27.01
CA GLY A 30 2.17 50.23 -25.60
C GLY A 30 1.07 49.45 -24.90
N ARG A 31 -0.19 49.56 -25.38
CA ARG A 31 -1.35 48.85 -24.77
C ARG A 31 -1.36 47.38 -25.20
N THR A 32 -0.97 47.10 -26.43
CA THR A 32 -0.81 45.74 -26.96
C THR A 32 0.33 44.98 -26.29
N ARG A 33 1.46 45.65 -26.00
CA ARG A 33 2.60 45.05 -25.30
C ARG A 33 2.24 44.69 -23.86
N LYS A 34 1.56 45.57 -23.14
CA LYS A 34 1.05 45.30 -21.77
C LYS A 34 -0.01 44.19 -21.76
N GLY A 35 -0.89 44.14 -22.78
CA GLY A 35 -1.88 43.09 -22.95
C GLY A 35 -1.25 41.72 -23.20
N ARG A 36 -0.24 41.67 -24.09
CA ARG A 36 0.53 40.43 -24.35
C ARG A 36 1.27 39.94 -23.11
N MET A 37 1.86 40.85 -22.33
CA MET A 37 2.53 40.52 -21.07
C MET A 37 1.56 39.93 -20.03
N LYS A 38 0.36 40.51 -19.88
CA LYS A 38 -0.69 39.99 -18.99
C LYS A 38 -1.15 38.60 -19.45
N MET A 39 -1.35 38.40 -20.75
CA MET A 39 -1.74 37.13 -21.32
C MET A 39 -0.66 36.07 -21.11
N LEU A 40 0.61 36.41 -21.26
CA LEU A 40 1.75 35.52 -21.00
C LEU A 40 1.84 35.15 -19.53
N LEU A 41 1.59 36.10 -18.63
CA LEU A 41 1.55 35.86 -17.18
C LEU A 41 0.44 34.86 -16.79
N VAL A 42 -0.75 35.01 -17.35
CA VAL A 42 -1.87 34.09 -17.16
C VAL A 42 -1.52 32.72 -17.70
N LEU A 43 -0.94 32.64 -18.90
CA LEU A 43 -0.52 31.37 -19.50
C LEU A 43 0.53 30.64 -18.64
N ILE A 44 1.53 31.37 -18.13
CA ILE A 44 2.53 30.82 -17.22
C ILE A 44 1.88 30.34 -15.91
N ALA A 45 0.98 31.13 -15.34
CA ALA A 45 0.28 30.74 -14.11
C ALA A 45 -0.56 29.48 -14.29
N CYS A 46 -1.22 29.32 -15.44
CA CYS A 46 -1.99 28.11 -15.75
C CYS A 46 -1.08 26.91 -16.11
N ALA A 47 0.06 27.13 -16.74
CA ALA A 47 1.00 26.08 -17.10
C ALA A 47 1.87 25.62 -15.92
N ALA A 48 2.12 26.50 -14.94
CA ALA A 48 3.00 26.24 -13.82
C ALA A 48 2.68 24.94 -13.03
N PRO A 49 1.43 24.64 -12.65
CA PRO A 49 1.13 23.40 -11.93
C PRO A 49 1.40 22.15 -12.77
N VAL A 50 1.14 22.21 -14.08
CA VAL A 50 1.42 21.08 -14.99
C VAL A 50 2.92 20.88 -15.13
N LEU A 51 3.67 21.94 -15.34
CA LEU A 51 5.13 21.90 -15.45
C LEU A 51 5.78 21.45 -14.13
N ALA A 52 5.28 21.95 -13.00
CA ALA A 52 5.75 21.53 -11.68
C ALA A 52 5.48 20.04 -11.42
N SER A 53 4.31 19.54 -11.80
CA SER A 53 3.97 18.11 -11.70
C SER A 53 4.90 17.26 -12.56
N TYR A 54 5.13 17.65 -13.81
CA TYR A 54 6.06 16.98 -14.73
C TYR A 54 7.49 16.98 -14.18
N PHE A 55 7.95 18.14 -13.71
CA PHE A 55 9.28 18.29 -13.12
C PHE A 55 9.44 17.40 -11.87
N THR A 56 8.45 17.39 -10.98
CA THR A 56 8.46 16.54 -9.79
C THR A 56 8.50 15.06 -10.16
N TYR A 57 7.71 14.66 -11.14
CA TYR A 57 7.62 13.25 -11.57
C TYR A 57 8.89 12.75 -12.25
N TYR A 58 9.47 13.54 -13.17
CA TYR A 58 10.60 13.08 -13.98
C TYR A 58 11.97 13.44 -13.42
N VAL A 59 12.11 14.57 -12.73
CA VAL A 59 13.39 15.07 -12.23
C VAL A 59 13.60 14.73 -10.76
N LEU A 60 12.65 15.04 -9.90
CA LEU A 60 12.79 14.80 -8.47
C LEU A 60 12.60 13.33 -8.12
N ARG A 61 11.80 12.58 -8.93
CA ARG A 61 11.50 11.16 -8.71
C ARG A 61 11.52 10.83 -7.22
N PRO A 62 10.50 11.21 -6.46
CA PRO A 62 10.52 10.97 -5.02
C PRO A 62 10.67 9.46 -4.78
N GLU A 63 11.87 9.01 -4.50
CA GLU A 63 12.18 7.60 -4.19
C GLU A 63 11.67 7.21 -2.79
N GLY A 64 10.96 8.10 -2.15
CA GLY A 64 10.33 7.88 -0.87
C GLY A 64 9.28 6.78 -0.95
N ARG A 65 9.75 5.52 -0.96
CA ARG A 65 8.87 4.38 -0.71
C ARG A 65 8.27 4.58 0.68
N SER A 66 7.00 4.92 0.72
CA SER A 66 6.26 5.10 1.97
C SER A 66 5.93 3.77 2.66
N ASN A 67 6.41 2.65 2.10
CA ASN A 67 6.20 1.31 2.59
C ASN A 67 7.36 0.89 3.50
N PHE A 68 7.02 0.27 4.62
CA PHE A 68 8.00 -0.32 5.53
C PHE A 68 8.54 -1.63 4.96
N GLY A 69 7.66 -2.44 4.36
CA GLY A 69 8.05 -3.65 3.65
C GLY A 69 8.69 -3.34 2.29
N VAL A 70 9.59 -4.22 1.87
CA VAL A 70 10.24 -4.18 0.57
C VAL A 70 9.40 -4.94 -0.44
N LEU A 71 9.00 -4.29 -1.53
CA LEU A 71 8.31 -4.94 -2.63
C LEU A 71 9.24 -5.92 -3.35
N VAL A 72 8.73 -7.10 -3.63
CA VAL A 72 9.43 -8.14 -4.38
C VAL A 72 9.20 -7.92 -5.87
N GLN A 73 10.26 -7.68 -6.61
CA GLN A 73 10.22 -7.48 -8.06
C GLN A 73 11.35 -8.29 -8.74
N PRO A 74 11.03 -9.08 -9.79
CA PRO A 74 9.68 -9.36 -10.30
C PRO A 74 8.85 -10.16 -9.29
N GLN A 75 7.53 -10.05 -9.40
CA GLN A 75 6.61 -10.86 -8.58
C GLN A 75 6.84 -12.35 -8.84
N ARG A 76 6.80 -13.15 -7.77
CA ARG A 76 7.01 -14.60 -7.83
C ARG A 76 5.72 -15.30 -7.43
N PRO A 77 5.14 -16.15 -8.32
CA PRO A 77 3.94 -16.91 -7.97
C PRO A 77 4.27 -18.00 -6.93
N LEU A 78 3.25 -18.43 -6.20
CA LEU A 78 3.31 -19.64 -5.37
C LEU A 78 3.82 -20.80 -6.21
N PRO A 79 4.92 -21.46 -5.80
CA PRO A 79 5.47 -22.57 -6.57
C PRO A 79 4.55 -23.80 -6.52
N PRO A 80 4.58 -24.66 -7.53
CA PRO A 80 3.89 -25.95 -7.52
C PRO A 80 4.59 -26.91 -6.55
N LEU A 81 4.53 -26.61 -5.26
CA LEU A 81 5.19 -27.33 -4.19
C LEU A 81 4.14 -28.01 -3.32
N VAL A 82 4.33 -29.30 -3.09
CA VAL A 82 3.53 -30.08 -2.13
C VAL A 82 4.18 -29.93 -0.76
N ALA A 83 3.44 -29.32 0.14
CA ALA A 83 3.79 -29.22 1.56
C ALA A 83 2.98 -30.25 2.36
N GLN A 84 3.34 -30.46 3.62
CA GLN A 84 2.64 -31.37 4.51
C GLN A 84 2.15 -30.63 5.77
N THR A 85 0.93 -30.92 6.18
CA THR A 85 0.44 -30.47 7.49
C THR A 85 1.17 -31.22 8.62
N LEU A 86 0.95 -30.79 9.88
CA LEU A 86 1.48 -31.50 11.04
C LEU A 86 0.96 -32.93 11.15
N ASP A 87 -0.24 -33.23 10.58
CA ASP A 87 -0.83 -34.56 10.49
C ASP A 87 -0.39 -35.32 9.24
N ALA A 88 0.70 -34.90 8.59
CA ALA A 88 1.27 -35.51 7.37
C ALA A 88 0.32 -35.55 6.16
N LYS A 89 -0.72 -34.69 6.12
CA LYS A 89 -1.57 -34.54 4.94
C LYS A 89 -0.87 -33.66 3.90
N ALA A 90 -0.87 -34.11 2.65
CA ALA A 90 -0.33 -33.33 1.54
C ALA A 90 -1.24 -32.14 1.23
N VAL A 91 -0.64 -30.96 1.03
CA VAL A 91 -1.30 -29.72 0.65
C VAL A 91 -0.48 -29.06 -0.46
N ASP A 92 -1.10 -28.80 -1.59
CA ASP A 92 -0.47 -28.01 -2.64
C ASP A 92 -0.43 -26.56 -2.25
N LEU A 93 0.75 -25.93 -2.26
CA LEU A 93 0.87 -24.49 -1.93
C LEU A 93 -0.06 -23.59 -2.77
N PRO A 94 -0.21 -23.82 -4.09
CA PRO A 94 -1.18 -23.07 -4.91
C PRO A 94 -2.63 -23.13 -4.44
N SER A 95 -3.01 -24.16 -3.65
CA SER A 95 -4.37 -24.25 -3.08
C SER A 95 -4.66 -23.18 -2.01
N LEU A 96 -3.61 -22.51 -1.51
CA LEU A 96 -3.75 -21.40 -0.57
C LEU A 96 -4.18 -20.08 -1.22
N ARG A 97 -4.34 -20.02 -2.55
CA ARG A 97 -4.87 -18.85 -3.27
C ARG A 97 -6.28 -18.48 -2.80
N GLY A 98 -6.66 -17.23 -3.03
CA GLY A 98 -7.98 -16.70 -2.67
C GLY A 98 -7.97 -15.88 -1.38
N GLN A 99 -6.88 -15.94 -0.59
CA GLN A 99 -6.67 -15.17 0.62
C GLN A 99 -5.31 -14.46 0.58
N TRP A 100 -5.18 -13.38 1.31
CA TRP A 100 -3.88 -12.80 1.63
C TRP A 100 -3.16 -13.73 2.59
N LEU A 101 -1.89 -14.05 2.31
CA LEU A 101 -1.10 -14.93 3.17
C LEU A 101 0.03 -14.13 3.81
N LEU A 102 0.05 -14.13 5.12
CA LEU A 102 1.15 -13.61 5.92
C LEU A 102 2.05 -14.79 6.32
N LEU A 103 3.16 -14.97 5.59
CA LEU A 103 4.03 -16.15 5.69
C LEU A 103 5.24 -15.87 6.56
N SER A 104 5.67 -16.87 7.33
CA SER A 104 7.01 -16.93 7.93
C SER A 104 7.63 -18.31 7.70
N VAL A 105 8.96 -18.35 7.67
CA VAL A 105 9.74 -19.59 7.58
C VAL A 105 10.60 -19.72 8.82
N ALA A 106 10.56 -20.87 9.45
CA ALA A 106 11.43 -21.19 10.60
C ALA A 106 11.47 -22.71 10.86
N HIS A 107 12.49 -23.16 11.58
CA HIS A 107 12.61 -24.54 12.05
C HIS A 107 11.49 -24.93 13.03
N ALA A 108 11.16 -26.22 13.07
CA ALA A 108 10.11 -26.76 13.95
C ALA A 108 10.36 -26.46 15.43
N ALA A 109 11.62 -26.40 15.86
CA ALA A 109 11.98 -26.07 17.24
C ALA A 109 11.58 -24.67 17.68
N CYS A 110 11.32 -23.77 16.73
CA CYS A 110 10.82 -22.41 16.91
C CYS A 110 11.51 -21.66 18.05
N ASP A 111 12.66 -21.09 17.76
CA ASP A 111 13.45 -20.26 18.69
C ASP A 111 12.72 -18.97 19.11
N ALA A 112 13.37 -18.11 19.86
CA ALA A 112 12.81 -16.84 20.33
C ALA A 112 12.41 -15.91 19.16
N GLN A 113 13.18 -15.90 18.07
CA GLN A 113 12.90 -15.11 16.88
C GLN A 113 11.62 -15.62 16.18
N CYS A 114 11.53 -16.93 15.99
CA CYS A 114 10.36 -17.58 15.43
C CYS A 114 9.11 -17.31 16.27
N GLN A 115 9.17 -17.51 17.60
CA GLN A 115 8.06 -17.26 18.51
C GLN A 115 7.59 -15.80 18.45
N SER A 116 8.52 -14.85 18.41
CA SER A 116 8.21 -13.43 18.26
C SER A 116 7.51 -13.14 16.94
N THR A 117 8.00 -13.72 15.84
CA THR A 117 7.43 -13.54 14.50
C THR A 117 6.00 -14.11 14.43
N LEU A 118 5.76 -15.33 14.91
CA LEU A 118 4.44 -15.95 14.93
C LEU A 118 3.46 -15.18 15.83
N PHE A 119 3.91 -14.72 16.99
CA PHE A 119 3.12 -13.88 17.87
C PHE A 119 2.70 -12.57 17.15
N LEU A 120 3.63 -11.91 16.48
CA LEU A 120 3.34 -10.69 15.73
C LEU A 120 2.36 -10.94 14.59
N GLN A 121 2.50 -12.01 13.82
CA GLN A 121 1.55 -12.36 12.75
C GLN A 121 0.13 -12.54 13.29
N ARG A 122 -0.02 -13.28 14.42
CA ARG A 122 -1.31 -13.46 15.09
C ARG A 122 -1.90 -12.12 15.55
N GLN A 123 -1.08 -11.26 16.18
CA GLN A 123 -1.52 -9.94 16.63
C GLN A 123 -1.87 -8.99 15.46
N LEU A 124 -1.09 -9.04 14.38
CA LEU A 124 -1.37 -8.29 13.16
C LEU A 124 -2.73 -8.67 12.58
N ARG A 125 -2.98 -9.99 12.41
CA ARG A 125 -4.27 -10.50 11.93
C ARG A 125 -5.42 -10.06 12.83
N ALA A 126 -5.31 -10.23 14.13
CA ALA A 126 -6.32 -9.79 15.09
C ALA A 126 -6.56 -8.27 15.02
N GLY A 127 -5.49 -7.48 14.82
CA GLY A 127 -5.54 -6.03 14.74
C GLY A 127 -6.16 -5.49 13.45
N LEU A 128 -6.40 -6.32 12.41
CA LEU A 128 -7.08 -5.92 11.18
C LEU A 128 -8.60 -5.77 11.36
N GLY A 129 -9.15 -6.17 12.49
CA GLY A 129 -10.56 -6.02 12.80
C GLY A 129 -11.46 -6.75 11.82
N LYS A 130 -12.30 -6.04 11.09
CA LYS A 130 -13.23 -6.62 10.10
C LYS A 130 -12.55 -7.31 8.92
N ASP A 131 -11.32 -6.93 8.60
CA ASP A 131 -10.56 -7.48 7.48
C ASP A 131 -9.68 -8.69 7.88
N LYS A 132 -9.76 -9.14 9.16
CA LYS A 132 -8.95 -10.26 9.68
C LYS A 132 -9.17 -11.58 8.92
N ASP A 133 -10.38 -11.81 8.43
CA ASP A 133 -10.77 -13.04 7.74
C ASP A 133 -10.38 -13.03 6.24
N ARG A 134 -9.77 -11.95 5.78
CA ARG A 134 -9.14 -11.82 4.46
C ARG A 134 -7.66 -12.18 4.49
N VAL A 135 -7.07 -12.39 5.67
CA VAL A 135 -5.65 -12.65 5.85
C VAL A 135 -5.46 -13.93 6.64
N ASP A 136 -4.85 -14.92 6.02
CA ASP A 136 -4.38 -16.12 6.69
C ASP A 136 -2.93 -15.93 7.14
N TRP A 137 -2.58 -16.42 8.30
CA TRP A 137 -1.21 -16.47 8.76
C TRP A 137 -0.67 -17.89 8.66
N VAL A 138 0.51 -18.00 8.05
CA VAL A 138 1.07 -19.28 7.64
C VAL A 138 2.48 -19.42 8.20
N TRP A 139 2.75 -20.53 8.82
CA TRP A 139 4.09 -20.92 9.21
C TRP A 139 4.57 -22.08 8.32
N LEU A 140 5.63 -21.83 7.57
CA LEU A 140 6.32 -22.83 6.77
C LEU A 140 7.51 -23.36 7.56
N ILE A 141 7.47 -24.64 7.88
CA ILE A 141 8.55 -25.34 8.59
C ILE A 141 9.48 -25.92 7.53
N ASP A 142 10.76 -25.59 7.63
CA ASP A 142 11.80 -25.97 6.68
C ASP A 142 12.64 -27.18 7.11
N ASP A 143 12.24 -27.85 8.19
CA ASP A 143 12.91 -29.06 8.69
C ASP A 143 11.92 -30.19 9.03
N GLY A 144 12.50 -31.36 9.38
CA GLY A 144 11.75 -32.54 9.84
C GLY A 144 11.55 -32.62 11.36
N GLY A 145 11.91 -31.58 12.12
CA GLY A 145 11.83 -31.58 13.58
C GLY A 145 10.42 -31.66 14.13
N ALA A 146 10.25 -31.98 15.39
CA ALA A 146 8.95 -31.95 16.07
C ALA A 146 8.63 -30.55 16.56
N VAL A 147 7.41 -30.08 16.35
CA VAL A 147 6.91 -28.84 16.96
C VAL A 147 6.68 -29.08 18.45
N PRO A 148 7.20 -28.21 19.34
CA PRO A 148 6.98 -28.35 20.77
C PRO A 148 5.48 -28.32 21.12
N ALA A 149 5.06 -29.23 22.03
CA ALA A 149 3.66 -29.39 22.37
C ALA A 149 3.03 -28.13 22.99
N ASP A 150 3.81 -27.35 23.71
CA ASP A 150 3.40 -26.07 24.32
C ASP A 150 3.18 -24.95 23.27
N MET A 151 3.68 -25.12 22.05
CA MET A 151 3.42 -24.23 20.92
C MET A 151 2.06 -24.45 20.27
N LEU A 152 1.56 -25.69 20.25
CA LEU A 152 0.33 -26.05 19.54
C LEU A 152 -0.88 -25.16 19.88
N PRO A 153 -1.16 -24.83 21.15
CA PRO A 153 -2.28 -23.93 21.49
C PRO A 153 -2.09 -22.50 20.95
N ARG A 154 -0.83 -22.06 20.76
CA ARG A 154 -0.51 -20.73 20.26
C ARG A 154 -0.69 -20.63 18.75
N LEU A 155 -0.73 -21.77 18.05
CA LEU A 155 -0.90 -21.89 16.61
C LEU A 155 -2.36 -22.03 16.17
N GLU A 156 -3.31 -21.89 17.10
CA GLU A 156 -4.73 -21.96 16.78
C GLU A 156 -5.11 -20.92 15.72
N GLY A 157 -5.68 -21.39 14.61
CA GLY A 157 -6.01 -20.58 13.44
C GLY A 157 -4.83 -20.27 12.52
N ALA A 158 -3.64 -20.86 12.76
CA ALA A 158 -2.52 -20.82 11.82
C ALA A 158 -2.62 -21.96 10.80
N THR A 159 -2.19 -21.69 9.59
CA THR A 159 -1.86 -22.75 8.63
C THR A 159 -0.40 -23.13 8.81
N VAL A 160 -0.13 -24.31 9.35
CA VAL A 160 1.23 -24.80 9.60
C VAL A 160 1.54 -25.90 8.60
N LEU A 161 2.58 -25.70 7.79
CA LEU A 161 2.97 -26.61 6.72
C LEU A 161 4.48 -26.86 6.73
N ARG A 162 4.88 -28.08 6.43
CA ARG A 162 6.27 -28.44 6.20
C ARG A 162 6.57 -28.43 4.72
N ALA A 163 7.67 -27.83 4.34
CA ALA A 163 8.09 -27.74 2.95
C ALA A 163 9.62 -27.89 2.84
N ALA A 164 10.07 -28.34 1.68
CA ALA A 164 11.50 -28.54 1.42
C ALA A 164 12.27 -27.19 1.53
N PRO A 165 13.36 -27.12 2.32
CA PRO A 165 14.10 -25.87 2.56
C PRO A 165 14.64 -25.27 1.25
N ASP A 166 15.17 -26.08 0.34
CA ASP A 166 15.71 -25.60 -0.93
C ASP A 166 14.63 -24.95 -1.80
N ALA A 167 13.43 -25.52 -1.83
CA ALA A 167 12.31 -24.95 -2.58
C ALA A 167 11.82 -23.61 -1.97
N LEU A 168 11.80 -23.51 -0.64
CA LEU A 168 11.48 -22.27 0.05
C LEU A 168 12.54 -21.21 -0.21
N GLN A 169 13.83 -21.57 -0.16
CA GLN A 169 14.93 -20.66 -0.44
C GLN A 169 14.90 -20.17 -1.90
N GLN A 170 14.58 -21.05 -2.84
CA GLN A 170 14.47 -20.67 -4.24
C GLN A 170 13.31 -19.70 -4.49
N TRP A 171 12.19 -19.89 -3.80
CA TRP A 171 11.00 -19.05 -3.98
C TRP A 171 11.10 -17.73 -3.24
N LEU A 172 11.47 -17.74 -1.95
CA LEU A 172 11.45 -16.60 -1.06
C LEU A 172 12.77 -15.84 -0.97
N GLY A 173 13.88 -16.55 -1.26
CA GLY A 173 15.22 -15.97 -1.21
C GLY A 173 15.42 -14.88 -2.26
N ASP A 174 16.27 -13.91 -1.97
CA ASP A 174 16.65 -12.80 -2.86
C ASP A 174 17.98 -13.03 -3.58
N GLY A 175 18.51 -14.26 -3.50
CA GLY A 175 19.82 -14.61 -4.04
C GLY A 175 21.00 -14.19 -3.13
N ALA A 176 20.76 -13.36 -2.11
CA ALA A 176 21.71 -13.16 -1.03
C ALA A 176 21.66 -14.38 -0.08
N GLN A 177 22.79 -14.77 0.49
CA GLN A 177 22.89 -15.89 1.45
C GLN A 177 22.23 -15.57 2.82
N SER A 178 21.28 -14.68 2.85
CA SER A 178 20.52 -14.31 4.05
C SER A 178 19.48 -15.41 4.31
N GLY A 179 19.48 -15.96 5.52
CA GLY A 179 18.44 -16.91 5.95
C GLY A 179 17.02 -16.31 5.82
N LEU A 180 16.03 -17.15 5.72
CA LEU A 180 14.61 -16.75 5.67
C LEU A 180 14.04 -16.51 7.08
N GLU A 181 14.77 -16.89 8.11
CA GLU A 181 14.34 -16.82 9.49
C GLU A 181 14.02 -15.38 9.96
N GLY A 182 12.92 -15.26 10.69
CA GLY A 182 12.44 -13.98 11.20
C GLY A 182 11.83 -13.06 10.17
N LEU A 183 12.01 -13.32 8.86
CA LEU A 183 11.36 -12.55 7.82
C LEU A 183 9.87 -12.89 7.75
N THR A 184 9.08 -11.88 7.46
CA THR A 184 7.66 -12.07 7.16
C THR A 184 7.40 -11.70 5.71
N PHE A 185 6.66 -12.55 5.01
CA PHE A 185 6.33 -12.39 3.60
C PHE A 185 4.84 -12.19 3.43
N LEU A 186 4.45 -11.39 2.48
CA LEU A 186 3.06 -11.16 2.12
C LEU A 186 2.81 -11.64 0.70
N VAL A 187 1.85 -12.56 0.57
CA VAL A 187 1.39 -13.10 -0.71
C VAL A 187 -0.03 -12.63 -0.97
N ASP A 188 -0.32 -12.22 -2.20
CA ASP A 188 -1.64 -11.74 -2.59
C ASP A 188 -2.64 -12.90 -2.83
N PRO A 189 -3.95 -12.62 -2.94
CA PRO A 189 -4.96 -13.66 -3.21
C PRO A 189 -4.79 -14.37 -4.55
N GLN A 190 -4.06 -13.78 -5.50
CA GLN A 190 -3.73 -14.42 -6.78
C GLN A 190 -2.56 -15.40 -6.63
N GLY A 191 -1.88 -15.38 -5.48
CA GLY A 191 -0.76 -16.24 -5.16
C GLY A 191 0.60 -15.65 -5.53
N ASN A 192 0.74 -14.34 -5.66
CA ASN A 192 2.03 -13.73 -5.96
C ASN A 192 2.69 -13.20 -4.70
N LEU A 193 3.98 -13.47 -4.53
CA LEU A 193 4.79 -12.87 -3.48
C LEU A 193 4.96 -11.38 -3.75
N MET A 194 4.31 -10.56 -2.94
CA MET A 194 4.25 -9.10 -3.12
C MET A 194 5.29 -8.35 -2.32
N MET A 195 5.48 -8.73 -1.07
CA MET A 195 6.24 -7.93 -0.13
C MET A 195 6.99 -8.79 0.88
N ARG A 196 8.14 -8.31 1.30
CA ARG A 196 8.94 -8.87 2.39
C ARG A 196 9.13 -7.83 3.48
N PHE A 197 8.87 -8.22 4.73
CA PHE A 197 9.14 -7.40 5.91
C PHE A 197 10.41 -7.89 6.59
N PRO A 198 11.26 -6.99 7.12
CA PRO A 198 12.43 -7.37 7.89
C PRO A 198 12.04 -8.12 9.16
N ALA A 199 12.96 -8.86 9.73
CA ALA A 199 12.76 -9.49 11.03
C ALA A 199 12.45 -8.45 12.11
N PRO A 200 11.54 -8.74 13.07
CA PRO A 200 11.39 -7.91 14.24
C PRO A 200 12.68 -7.92 15.06
N ASP A 201 12.94 -6.82 15.73
CA ASP A 201 14.11 -6.73 16.61
C ASP A 201 13.87 -7.58 17.86
N THR A 202 14.73 -8.60 18.04
CA THR A 202 14.69 -9.51 19.20
C THR A 202 15.93 -9.40 20.07
N ARG A 203 16.74 -8.34 19.88
CA ARG A 203 17.90 -8.10 20.73
C ARG A 203 17.47 -7.91 22.19
N ALA A 204 18.38 -8.23 23.13
CA ALA A 204 18.08 -8.16 24.55
C ALA A 204 17.70 -6.74 25.06
N ASP A 205 18.09 -5.70 24.32
CA ASP A 205 17.79 -4.30 24.58
C ASP A 205 16.53 -3.79 23.83
N ALA A 206 15.92 -4.64 22.97
CA ALA A 206 14.71 -4.29 22.27
C ALA A 206 13.54 -4.08 23.24
N THR A 207 12.90 -2.93 23.13
CA THR A 207 11.80 -2.57 24.01
C THR A 207 10.46 -3.04 23.45
N MET A 208 9.46 -3.14 24.33
CA MET A 208 8.07 -3.35 23.90
C MET A 208 7.62 -2.24 22.92
N GLN A 209 8.16 -1.05 23.05
CA GLN A 209 7.85 0.07 22.18
C GLN A 209 8.36 -0.15 20.75
N ASP A 210 9.55 -0.77 20.59
CA ASP A 210 10.11 -1.12 19.28
C ASP A 210 9.26 -2.19 18.59
N THR A 211 8.83 -3.20 19.33
CA THR A 211 7.92 -4.24 18.86
C THR A 211 6.57 -3.66 18.38
N LEU A 212 6.00 -2.74 19.16
CA LEU A 212 4.75 -2.05 18.79
C LEU A 212 4.94 -1.15 17.57
N ALA A 213 6.07 -0.44 17.47
CA ALA A 213 6.39 0.40 16.34
C ALA A 213 6.55 -0.43 15.05
N TYR A 214 7.21 -1.58 15.13
CA TYR A 214 7.32 -2.55 14.03
C TYR A 214 5.92 -3.03 13.60
N ALA A 215 5.14 -3.57 14.53
CA ALA A 215 3.79 -4.07 14.26
C ALA A 215 2.89 -3.00 13.60
N LYS A 216 2.96 -1.76 14.07
CA LYS A 216 2.22 -0.63 13.51
C LYS A 216 2.62 -0.31 12.05
N LYS A 217 3.91 -0.41 11.73
CA LYS A 217 4.41 -0.20 10.36
C LYS A 217 3.93 -1.30 9.42
N VAL A 218 4.08 -2.57 9.80
CA VAL A 218 3.61 -3.72 9.01
C VAL A 218 2.09 -3.65 8.81
N LYS A 219 1.33 -3.43 9.89
CA LYS A 219 -0.12 -3.30 9.85
C LYS A 219 -0.57 -2.23 8.85
N ARG A 220 0.06 -1.06 8.88
CA ARG A 220 -0.26 0.05 7.96
C ARG A 220 -0.09 -0.34 6.50
N ASP A 221 0.97 -1.08 6.16
CA ASP A 221 1.22 -1.50 4.79
C ASP A 221 0.20 -2.55 4.35
N VAL A 222 -0.09 -3.55 5.21
CA VAL A 222 -1.11 -4.57 4.95
C VAL A 222 -2.49 -3.92 4.78
N GLU A 223 -2.91 -3.02 5.66
CA GLU A 223 -4.20 -2.32 5.54
C GLU A 223 -4.33 -1.50 4.26
N ARG A 224 -3.24 -0.90 3.78
CA ARG A 224 -3.24 -0.19 2.48
C ARG A 224 -3.51 -1.13 1.33
N LEU A 225 -2.85 -2.29 1.33
CA LEU A 225 -3.05 -3.31 0.30
C LEU A 225 -4.46 -3.90 0.34
N LEU A 226 -4.97 -4.24 1.52
CA LEU A 226 -6.34 -4.73 1.71
C LEU A 226 -7.39 -3.73 1.21
N ARG A 227 -7.18 -2.44 1.44
CA ARG A 227 -8.09 -1.39 0.91
C ARG A 227 -8.03 -1.29 -0.62
N ALA A 228 -6.82 -1.39 -1.19
CA ALA A 228 -6.64 -1.31 -2.64
C ALA A 228 -7.20 -2.54 -3.38
N SER A 229 -7.30 -3.68 -2.69
CA SER A 229 -7.66 -4.98 -3.25
C SER A 229 -9.02 -5.51 -2.77
N ALA A 230 -9.93 -4.64 -2.41
CA ALA A 230 -11.23 -5.04 -1.82
C ALA A 230 -12.06 -6.01 -2.68
N SER A 231 -11.74 -6.15 -3.97
CA SER A 231 -12.39 -7.06 -4.93
C SER A 231 -11.57 -8.31 -5.28
N TRP A 232 -10.37 -8.49 -4.69
CA TRP A 232 -9.44 -9.55 -5.11
C TRP A 232 -9.56 -10.84 -4.32
N ASP A 233 -10.11 -10.77 -3.13
CA ASP A 233 -10.23 -11.88 -2.20
C ASP A 233 -11.68 -12.20 -1.86
N THR A 234 -11.90 -13.44 -1.45
CA THR A 234 -13.17 -13.88 -0.89
C THR A 234 -12.97 -14.05 0.60
N ALA A 235 -13.69 -13.29 1.42
CA ALA A 235 -13.58 -13.38 2.87
C ALA A 235 -14.04 -14.76 3.36
N GLY A 236 -13.18 -15.42 4.14
CA GLY A 236 -13.49 -16.68 4.80
C GLY A 236 -13.35 -17.91 3.87
N ARG A 237 -12.20 -18.56 3.97
CA ARG A 237 -11.98 -19.91 3.46
C ARG A 237 -12.40 -20.92 4.52
#